data_b6f8e445cea908e1f471cad032442f4c
#
_entry.id   b6f8e445cea908e1f471cad032442f4c
#
_cell.length_a   1.000
_cell.length_b   1.000
_cell.length_c   1.000
_cell.angle_alpha   90.00
_cell.angle_beta   90.00
_cell.angle_gamma   90.00
#
_symmetry.space_group_name_H-M   'P 1'
#
loop_
_entity.id
_entity.type
_entity.pdbx_description
1 polymer ?
#
loop_
_entity_poly.entity_id
_entity_poly.type
_entity_poly.pdbx_seq_one_letter_code
_entity_poly.pdbx_strand_id
1 'polypeptide(L)'
;CFNIFDAFLTDTVNYSSGAFDDWMYQSQGIPTYTAELWDLAIRAGVPNVYPRTKPLTPKEQEDQEYLCYKWIDENVPEVKSGKPIKEWTEFDHPQLGKVEIGSIDFKYTWQNCPPGYLEQEVEKNTAFCLRMAMTLPKLIIDSLKAEKEAEDIYKITAVVSNIGYLPTFVCNEAKS
;
A
#
# COMPACT_ATOMS: atom_id res chain seq x y z
N CYS A 1 7.74 -0.33 -1.19
CA CYS A 1 7.85 -1.77 -1.00
C CYS A 1 6.50 -2.40 -1.22
N PHE A 2 6.39 -3.23 -2.27
CA PHE A 2 5.16 -3.97 -2.52
C PHE A 2 5.25 -5.30 -1.84
N ASN A 3 4.57 -5.45 -0.73
CA ASN A 3 4.50 -6.68 -0.02
C ASN A 3 3.16 -7.33 -0.31
N ILE A 4 3.05 -7.96 -1.47
CA ILE A 4 1.75 -8.34 -1.97
C ILE A 4 1.30 -9.72 -1.53
N PHE A 5 2.20 -10.65 -1.26
CA PHE A 5 1.77 -12.03 -1.05
C PHE A 5 2.51 -12.80 0.04
N ASP A 6 3.71 -12.41 0.41
CA ASP A 6 4.52 -13.22 1.31
C ASP A 6 4.10 -13.12 2.77
N ALA A 7 3.56 -12.00 3.18
CA ALA A 7 3.03 -11.82 4.53
C ALA A 7 1.83 -12.74 4.82
N PHE A 8 1.09 -13.05 3.80
CA PHE A 8 -0.13 -13.81 3.86
C PHE A 8 0.08 -15.28 4.08
N LEU A 9 1.01 -15.85 3.33
CA LEU A 9 1.17 -17.30 3.23
C LEU A 9 2.16 -17.84 4.25
N THR A 10 3.00 -17.02 4.84
CA THR A 10 4.12 -17.50 5.63
C THR A 10 4.19 -17.00 7.06
N ASP A 11 3.48 -15.94 7.40
CA ASP A 11 3.54 -15.37 8.75
C ASP A 11 2.25 -15.55 9.52
N THR A 12 2.21 -16.62 10.32
CA THR A 12 1.10 -16.89 11.23
C THR A 12 1.04 -15.95 12.43
N VAL A 13 2.06 -15.13 12.63
CA VAL A 13 2.19 -14.22 13.78
C VAL A 13 1.57 -12.86 13.47
N ASN A 14 1.68 -12.40 12.21
CA ASN A 14 1.15 -11.11 11.75
C ASN A 14 -0.07 -11.27 10.82
N TYR A 15 -0.81 -12.33 11.00
CA TYR A 15 -2.01 -12.59 10.21
C TYR A 15 -3.08 -11.53 10.48
N SER A 16 -3.50 -10.85 9.42
CA SER A 16 -4.58 -9.87 9.44
C SER A 16 -5.80 -10.42 8.72
N SER A 17 -6.79 -10.92 9.48
CA SER A 17 -8.02 -11.47 8.89
C SER A 17 -8.99 -10.37 8.49
N GLY A 18 -9.72 -10.59 7.40
CA GLY A 18 -10.75 -9.67 6.92
C GLY A 18 -10.21 -8.43 6.22
N ALA A 19 -8.96 -8.49 5.74
CA ALA A 19 -8.38 -7.44 4.92
C ALA A 19 -9.11 -7.33 3.57
N PHE A 20 -9.22 -6.12 3.05
CA PHE A 20 -9.94 -5.84 1.80
C PHE A 20 -9.30 -6.52 0.59
N ASP A 21 -7.99 -6.55 0.53
CA ASP A 21 -7.20 -7.18 -0.52
C ASP A 21 -7.44 -8.68 -0.59
N ASP A 22 -7.57 -9.34 0.57
CA ASP A 22 -7.93 -10.75 0.64
C ASP A 22 -9.30 -11.04 0.11
N TRP A 23 -10.28 -10.28 0.57
CA TRP A 23 -11.64 -10.44 0.13
C TRP A 23 -11.76 -10.23 -1.39
N MET A 24 -11.12 -9.22 -1.93
CA MET A 24 -11.11 -8.96 -3.37
C MET A 24 -10.48 -10.09 -4.16
N TYR A 25 -9.34 -10.62 -3.68
CA TYR A 25 -8.67 -11.72 -4.38
C TYR A 25 -9.43 -13.03 -4.25
N GLN A 26 -9.73 -13.47 -3.02
CA GLN A 26 -10.31 -14.79 -2.76
C GLN A 26 -11.78 -14.89 -3.14
N SER A 27 -12.56 -13.83 -2.95
CA SER A 27 -14.01 -13.86 -3.16
C SER A 27 -14.45 -13.27 -4.49
N GLN A 28 -13.66 -12.35 -5.05
CA GLN A 28 -14.00 -11.66 -6.29
C GLN A 28 -13.08 -12.01 -7.46
N GLY A 29 -12.01 -12.75 -7.21
CA GLY A 29 -11.00 -13.09 -8.23
C GLY A 29 -10.28 -11.88 -8.81
N ILE A 30 -10.17 -10.79 -8.07
CA ILE A 30 -9.56 -9.54 -8.50
C ILE A 30 -8.20 -9.37 -7.82
N PRO A 31 -7.08 -9.34 -8.57
CA PRO A 31 -5.79 -9.00 -8.03
C PRO A 31 -5.80 -7.63 -7.37
N THR A 32 -5.41 -7.58 -6.13
CA THR A 32 -5.46 -6.36 -5.32
C THR A 32 -4.07 -6.04 -4.79
N TYR A 33 -3.79 -4.75 -4.67
CA TYR A 33 -2.50 -4.26 -4.20
C TYR A 33 -2.72 -3.34 -3.00
N THR A 34 -1.96 -3.56 -1.96
CA THR A 34 -1.85 -2.64 -0.82
C THR A 34 -0.58 -1.83 -0.97
N ALA A 35 -0.70 -0.51 -1.03
CA ALA A 35 0.43 0.41 -1.12
C ALA A 35 0.61 1.15 0.20
N GLU A 36 1.77 0.98 0.82
CA GLU A 36 2.19 1.79 1.97
C GLU A 36 2.65 3.15 1.46
N LEU A 37 2.00 4.21 1.92
CA LEU A 37 2.13 5.55 1.32
C LEU A 37 3.32 6.36 1.81
N TRP A 38 3.97 5.95 2.85
CA TRP A 38 5.09 6.68 3.45
C TRP A 38 5.98 5.72 4.22
N ASP A 39 7.28 5.82 4.05
CA ASP A 39 8.25 5.05 4.81
C ASP A 39 9.39 5.96 5.28
N LEU A 40 9.28 6.43 6.52
CA LEU A 40 10.29 7.24 7.16
C LEU A 40 11.61 6.48 7.32
N ALA A 41 11.54 5.20 7.67
CA ALA A 41 12.73 4.40 7.93
C ALA A 41 13.60 4.26 6.68
N ILE A 42 12.99 3.99 5.52
CA ILE A 42 13.72 3.94 4.24
C ILE A 42 14.35 5.30 3.93
N ARG A 43 13.64 6.40 4.15
CA ARG A 43 14.16 7.75 3.90
C ARG A 43 15.32 8.11 4.82
N ALA A 44 15.27 7.65 6.06
CA ALA A 44 16.33 7.82 7.05
C ALA A 44 17.53 6.88 6.83
N GLY A 45 17.51 6.05 5.79
CA GLY A 45 18.59 5.11 5.50
C GLY A 45 18.60 3.88 6.41
N VAL A 46 17.52 3.60 7.13
CA VAL A 46 17.36 2.37 7.90
C VAL A 46 17.25 1.19 6.94
N PRO A 47 18.07 0.14 7.08
CA PRO A 47 17.99 -1.02 6.22
C PRO A 47 16.62 -1.70 6.29
N ASN A 48 15.96 -1.81 5.14
CA ASN A 48 14.72 -2.58 5.04
C ASN A 48 15.05 -4.05 4.82
N VAL A 49 15.02 -4.81 5.90
CA VAL A 49 15.22 -6.27 5.88
C VAL A 49 13.86 -6.94 6.03
N TYR A 50 13.37 -7.48 4.93
CA TYR A 50 12.11 -8.23 4.94
C TYR A 50 12.29 -9.60 4.24
N PRO A 51 11.70 -10.67 4.76
CA PRO A 51 11.08 -10.76 6.08
C PRO A 51 12.10 -10.65 7.21
N ARG A 52 11.72 -10.04 8.33
CA ARG A 52 12.55 -10.04 9.53
C ARG A 52 12.48 -11.42 10.17
N THR A 53 13.56 -12.16 10.06
CA THR A 53 13.68 -13.49 10.65
C THR A 53 13.97 -13.47 12.15
N LYS A 54 14.39 -12.32 12.67
CA LYS A 54 14.67 -12.10 14.10
C LYS A 54 14.16 -10.72 14.53
N PRO A 55 13.63 -10.60 15.76
CA PRO A 55 13.31 -9.30 16.34
C PRO A 55 14.60 -8.48 16.50
N LEU A 56 14.47 -7.16 16.42
CA LEU A 56 15.57 -6.25 16.71
C LEU A 56 15.93 -6.34 18.21
N THR A 57 17.21 -6.25 18.50
CA THR A 57 17.67 -5.99 19.86
C THR A 57 17.28 -4.56 20.26
N PRO A 58 17.15 -4.26 21.58
CA PRO A 58 16.86 -2.89 22.01
C PRO A 58 17.84 -1.84 21.47
N LYS A 59 19.11 -2.20 21.35
CA LYS A 59 20.13 -1.29 20.79
C LYS A 59 19.93 -1.03 19.31
N GLU A 60 19.62 -2.05 18.53
CA GLU A 60 19.34 -1.90 17.09
C GLU A 60 18.09 -1.06 16.86
N GLN A 61 17.07 -1.22 17.71
CA GLN A 61 15.87 -0.40 17.64
C GLN A 61 16.18 1.06 17.94
N GLU A 62 16.92 1.33 19.01
CA GLU A 62 17.35 2.69 19.39
C GLU A 62 18.18 3.35 18.27
N ASP A 63 19.12 2.62 17.68
CA ASP A 63 19.94 3.13 16.57
C ASP A 63 19.10 3.47 15.33
N GLN A 64 18.08 2.66 15.00
CA GLN A 64 17.17 2.93 13.90
C GLN A 64 16.24 4.14 14.19
N GLU A 65 15.73 4.23 15.40
CA GLU A 65 14.92 5.37 15.83
C GLU A 65 15.74 6.67 15.80
N TYR A 66 17.00 6.63 16.23
CA TYR A 66 17.91 7.77 16.16
C TYR A 66 18.10 8.27 14.72
N LEU A 67 18.27 7.36 13.76
CA LEU A 67 18.37 7.73 12.34
C LEU A 67 17.09 8.41 11.85
N CYS A 68 15.94 7.91 12.25
CA CYS A 68 14.66 8.51 11.90
C CYS A 68 14.50 9.91 12.51
N TYR A 69 14.82 10.08 13.78
CA TYR A 69 14.73 11.38 14.45
C TYR A 69 15.69 12.41 13.85
N LYS A 70 16.93 11.98 13.57
CA LYS A 70 17.92 12.81 12.90
C LYS A 70 17.42 13.25 11.52
N TRP A 71 16.87 12.33 10.75
CA TRP A 71 16.33 12.66 9.43
C TRP A 71 15.16 13.65 9.50
N ILE A 72 14.26 13.49 10.49
CA ILE A 72 13.15 14.43 10.71
C ILE A 72 13.71 15.83 11.01
N ASP A 73 14.66 15.92 11.92
CA ASP A 73 15.27 17.22 12.33
C ASP A 73 15.91 17.93 11.13
N GLU A 74 16.62 17.19 10.29
CA GLU A 74 17.32 17.73 9.13
C GLU A 74 16.42 18.09 7.93
N ASN A 75 15.27 17.37 7.76
CA ASN A 75 14.50 17.42 6.52
C ASN A 75 13.05 17.92 6.69
N VAL A 76 12.55 18.03 7.90
CA VAL A 76 11.16 18.40 8.15
C VAL A 76 11.10 19.67 9.01
N PRO A 77 11.09 20.86 8.39
CA PRO A 77 11.11 22.12 9.13
C PRO A 77 9.85 22.34 9.97
N GLU A 78 8.70 21.87 9.46
CA GLU A 78 7.42 22.00 10.15
C GLU A 78 6.42 20.92 9.72
N VAL A 79 5.46 20.66 10.59
CA VAL A 79 4.28 19.83 10.34
C VAL A 79 3.02 20.63 10.73
N LYS A 80 1.83 20.07 10.51
CA LYS A 80 0.57 20.75 10.80
C LYS A 80 0.47 21.28 12.26
N SER A 81 1.14 20.63 13.20
CA SER A 81 1.16 21.00 14.62
C SER A 81 2.33 21.94 15.00
N GLY A 82 3.08 22.48 14.02
CA GLY A 82 4.28 23.30 14.20
C GLY A 82 5.56 22.49 14.04
N LYS A 83 6.56 22.64 14.92
CA LYS A 83 7.80 21.86 14.84
C LYS A 83 7.54 20.36 14.96
N PRO A 84 8.20 19.52 14.13
CA PRO A 84 8.01 18.07 14.17
C PRO A 84 8.55 17.42 15.45
N ILE A 85 9.58 18.02 16.05
CA ILE A 85 10.14 17.58 17.33
C ILE A 85 9.69 18.55 18.41
N LYS A 86 9.04 18.01 19.42
CA LYS A 86 8.55 18.76 20.60
C LYS A 86 9.51 18.56 21.76
N GLU A 87 9.91 19.63 22.40
CA GLU A 87 10.66 19.58 23.67
C GLU A 87 9.83 18.90 24.75
N TRP A 88 10.49 18.16 25.63
CA TRP A 88 9.85 17.55 26.78
C TRP A 88 9.41 18.61 27.77
N THR A 89 8.16 18.61 28.17
CA THR A 89 7.56 19.55 29.09
C THR A 89 6.78 18.83 30.19
N GLU A 90 6.84 19.35 31.41
CA GLU A 90 6.04 18.82 32.51
C GLU A 90 4.54 18.94 32.21
N PHE A 91 3.81 17.92 32.57
CA PHE A 91 2.35 17.84 32.42
C PHE A 91 1.73 17.11 33.59
N ASP A 92 0.70 17.69 34.21
CA ASP A 92 -0.08 17.04 35.25
C ASP A 92 -1.15 16.15 34.63
N HIS A 93 -0.86 14.85 34.53
CA HIS A 93 -1.79 13.89 33.98
C HIS A 93 -2.82 13.49 35.04
N PRO A 94 -4.15 13.48 34.73
CA PRO A 94 -5.20 13.29 35.76
C PRO A 94 -5.18 11.93 36.45
N GLN A 95 -4.55 10.92 35.87
CA GLN A 95 -4.43 9.57 36.42
C GLN A 95 -3.01 9.18 36.84
N LEU A 96 -1.98 9.76 36.19
CA LEU A 96 -0.57 9.39 36.39
C LEU A 96 0.19 10.41 37.24
N GLY A 97 -0.42 11.57 37.55
CA GLY A 97 0.26 12.66 38.25
C GLY A 97 1.24 13.39 37.31
N LYS A 98 2.34 13.86 37.86
CA LYS A 98 3.36 14.58 37.09
C LYS A 98 4.10 13.66 36.13
N VAL A 99 4.04 13.98 34.85
CA VAL A 99 4.73 13.29 33.76
C VAL A 99 5.40 14.34 32.86
N GLU A 100 6.24 13.89 31.94
CA GLU A 100 6.75 14.71 30.85
C GLU A 100 6.14 14.26 29.54
N ILE A 101 5.76 15.23 28.70
CA ILE A 101 5.26 15.01 27.35
C ILE A 101 6.16 15.72 26.33
N GLY A 102 6.46 15.05 25.24
CA GLY A 102 7.38 15.56 24.23
C GLY A 102 7.56 14.54 23.08
N SER A 103 8.73 14.56 22.46
CA SER A 103 9.07 13.67 21.35
C SER A 103 8.58 14.19 19.98
N ILE A 104 8.44 13.32 18.99
CA ILE A 104 8.05 13.68 17.62
C ILE A 104 6.54 13.78 17.44
N ASP A 105 6.12 14.55 16.45
CA ASP A 105 4.76 14.46 15.94
C ASP A 105 4.60 13.16 15.12
N PHE A 106 4.30 12.08 15.82
CA PHE A 106 4.23 10.73 15.26
C PHE A 106 3.27 10.65 14.06
N LYS A 107 2.16 11.36 14.12
CA LYS A 107 1.14 11.33 13.08
C LYS A 107 1.63 11.91 11.74
N TYR A 108 2.35 13.03 11.78
CA TYR A 108 2.76 13.75 10.58
C TYR A 108 4.27 13.63 10.26
N THR A 109 4.93 12.65 10.84
CA THR A 109 6.31 12.30 10.52
C THR A 109 6.49 10.81 10.28
N TRP A 110 5.86 9.97 11.10
CA TRP A 110 6.00 8.51 11.06
C TRP A 110 4.86 7.84 10.31
N GLN A 111 3.61 8.06 10.74
CA GLN A 111 2.44 7.41 10.14
C GLN A 111 2.04 8.01 8.78
N ASN A 112 2.23 9.30 8.61
CA ASN A 112 1.94 9.99 7.35
C ASN A 112 3.13 10.85 6.95
N CYS A 113 3.27 11.10 5.65
CA CYS A 113 4.29 12.00 5.17
C CYS A 113 4.08 13.42 5.71
N PRO A 114 5.16 14.13 6.03
CA PRO A 114 5.10 15.56 6.31
C PRO A 114 4.50 16.33 5.11
N PRO A 115 3.84 17.48 5.33
CA PRO A 115 3.17 18.23 4.26
C PRO A 115 4.04 18.52 3.04
N GLY A 116 5.33 18.81 3.24
CA GLY A 116 6.28 19.08 2.16
C GLY A 116 6.57 17.89 1.24
N TYR A 117 6.19 16.67 1.62
CA TYR A 117 6.40 15.44 0.83
C TYR A 117 5.11 14.89 0.21
N LEU A 118 3.96 15.49 0.55
CA LEU A 118 2.65 14.94 0.17
C LEU A 118 2.47 14.87 -1.35
N GLU A 119 2.82 15.91 -2.08
CA GLU A 119 2.68 15.95 -3.54
C GLU A 119 3.47 14.81 -4.20
N GLN A 120 4.73 14.63 -3.79
CA GLN A 120 5.57 13.55 -4.32
C GLN A 120 5.01 12.16 -4.03
N GLU A 121 4.46 11.94 -2.84
CA GLU A 121 3.85 10.65 -2.50
C GLU A 121 2.58 10.40 -3.31
N VAL A 122 1.74 11.42 -3.49
CA VAL A 122 0.53 11.34 -4.31
C VAL A 122 0.87 11.06 -5.77
N GLU A 123 1.84 11.76 -6.35
CA GLU A 123 2.27 11.55 -7.73
C GLU A 123 2.74 10.11 -7.98
N LYS A 124 3.62 9.58 -7.13
CA LYS A 124 4.15 8.21 -7.26
C LYS A 124 3.05 7.17 -7.19
N ASN A 125 2.16 7.30 -6.21
CA ASN A 125 1.07 6.35 -6.02
C ASN A 125 0.02 6.45 -7.13
N THR A 126 -0.30 7.64 -7.60
CA THR A 126 -1.18 7.84 -8.76
C THR A 126 -0.57 7.22 -10.02
N ALA A 127 0.71 7.45 -10.28
CA ALA A 127 1.40 6.85 -11.43
C ALA A 127 1.38 5.31 -11.37
N PHE A 128 1.53 4.73 -10.19
CA PHE A 128 1.39 3.29 -9.99
C PHE A 128 -0.02 2.81 -10.31
N CYS A 129 -1.06 3.43 -9.75
CA CYS A 129 -2.46 3.07 -10.01
C CYS A 129 -2.80 3.15 -11.50
N LEU A 130 -2.36 4.19 -12.20
CA LEU A 130 -2.58 4.33 -13.64
C LEU A 130 -1.87 3.24 -14.44
N ARG A 131 -0.63 2.90 -14.09
CA ARG A 131 0.09 1.80 -14.73
C ARG A 131 -0.62 0.46 -14.53
N MET A 132 -1.11 0.19 -13.33
CA MET A 132 -1.88 -1.01 -13.05
C MET A 132 -3.18 -1.06 -13.85
N ALA A 133 -3.92 0.04 -13.93
CA ALA A 133 -5.12 0.13 -14.76
C ALA A 133 -4.83 -0.13 -16.25
N MET A 134 -3.68 0.28 -16.75
CA MET A 134 -3.27 0.03 -18.14
C MET A 134 -2.92 -1.43 -18.44
N THR A 135 -2.70 -2.25 -17.43
CA THR A 135 -2.43 -3.69 -17.61
C THR A 135 -3.70 -4.54 -17.73
N LEU A 136 -4.86 -3.98 -17.48
CA LEU A 136 -6.13 -4.71 -17.52
C LEU A 136 -6.40 -5.34 -18.91
N PRO A 137 -7.19 -6.42 -18.94
CA PRO A 137 -7.64 -7.00 -20.20
C PRO A 137 -8.42 -5.96 -21.01
N LYS A 138 -8.20 -5.94 -22.32
CA LYS A 138 -8.94 -5.09 -23.25
C LYS A 138 -9.54 -5.94 -24.35
N LEU A 139 -10.85 -6.20 -24.25
CA LEU A 139 -11.55 -7.01 -25.22
C LEU A 139 -12.00 -6.18 -26.41
N ILE A 140 -11.82 -6.75 -27.61
CA ILE A 140 -12.35 -6.24 -28.87
C ILE A 140 -13.09 -7.33 -29.60
N ILE A 141 -14.08 -6.95 -30.40
CA ILE A 141 -14.77 -7.86 -31.31
C ILE A 141 -14.11 -7.73 -32.69
N ASP A 142 -13.36 -8.76 -33.09
CA ASP A 142 -12.68 -8.79 -34.39
C ASP A 142 -13.65 -8.99 -35.55
N SER A 143 -14.67 -9.84 -35.33
CA SER A 143 -15.72 -10.08 -36.30
C SER A 143 -17.03 -10.47 -35.64
N LEU A 144 -18.14 -10.10 -36.25
CA LEU A 144 -19.50 -10.48 -35.86
C LEU A 144 -20.25 -10.91 -37.11
N LYS A 145 -20.80 -12.13 -37.10
CA LYS A 145 -21.64 -12.67 -38.16
C LYS A 145 -22.99 -13.09 -37.61
N ALA A 146 -24.04 -12.83 -38.36
CA ALA A 146 -25.37 -13.31 -38.07
C ALA A 146 -25.86 -14.08 -39.28
N GLU A 147 -26.21 -15.36 -39.08
CA GLU A 147 -26.73 -16.25 -40.15
C GLU A 147 -28.14 -16.67 -39.74
N LYS A 148 -29.11 -16.52 -40.64
CA LYS A 148 -30.49 -16.91 -40.39
C LYS A 148 -30.59 -18.42 -40.54
N GLU A 149 -30.97 -19.12 -39.48
CA GLU A 149 -31.16 -20.60 -39.50
C GLU A 149 -32.62 -21.02 -39.66
N ALA A 150 -33.58 -20.20 -39.17
CA ALA A 150 -35.03 -20.42 -39.35
C ALA A 150 -35.75 -19.08 -39.33
N GLU A 151 -37.11 -19.08 -39.38
CA GLU A 151 -37.92 -17.86 -39.60
C GLU A 151 -37.61 -16.74 -38.62
N ASP A 152 -37.40 -17.00 -37.34
CA ASP A 152 -37.05 -16.01 -36.33
C ASP A 152 -35.83 -16.44 -35.52
N ILE A 153 -35.00 -17.35 -36.05
CA ILE A 153 -33.79 -17.86 -35.39
C ILE A 153 -32.56 -17.49 -36.17
N TYR A 154 -31.63 -16.84 -35.46
CA TYR A 154 -30.33 -16.43 -35.99
C TYR A 154 -29.19 -17.04 -35.17
N LYS A 155 -28.22 -17.61 -35.86
CA LYS A 155 -26.94 -17.98 -35.28
C LYS A 155 -26.02 -16.78 -35.33
N ILE A 156 -25.56 -16.35 -34.18
CA ILE A 156 -24.59 -15.24 -34.05
C ILE A 156 -23.23 -15.83 -33.70
N THR A 157 -22.25 -15.54 -34.52
CA THR A 157 -20.86 -15.93 -34.27
C THR A 157 -20.02 -14.66 -34.09
N ALA A 158 -19.39 -14.53 -32.93
CA ALA A 158 -18.46 -13.45 -32.62
C ALA A 158 -17.05 -14.02 -32.42
N VAL A 159 -16.05 -13.36 -32.99
CA VAL A 159 -14.64 -13.59 -32.67
C VAL A 159 -14.20 -12.43 -31.78
N VAL A 160 -13.71 -12.78 -30.61
CA VAL A 160 -13.32 -11.81 -29.57
C VAL A 160 -11.84 -12.00 -29.28
N SER A 161 -11.08 -10.93 -29.28
CA SER A 161 -9.67 -10.90 -28.91
C SER A 161 -9.42 -10.04 -27.69
N ASN A 162 -8.44 -10.45 -26.89
CA ASN A 162 -7.91 -9.63 -25.83
C ASN A 162 -6.60 -8.99 -26.30
N ILE A 163 -6.61 -7.68 -26.46
CA ILE A 163 -5.42 -6.88 -26.83
C ILE A 163 -4.77 -6.19 -25.62
N GLY A 164 -5.30 -6.44 -24.39
CA GLY A 164 -4.71 -5.99 -23.15
C GLY A 164 -3.52 -6.85 -22.72
N TYR A 165 -2.82 -6.42 -21.68
CA TYR A 165 -1.64 -7.11 -21.18
C TYR A 165 -2.00 -8.37 -20.37
N LEU A 166 -2.96 -8.26 -19.45
CA LEU A 166 -3.42 -9.36 -18.61
C LEU A 166 -4.43 -10.24 -19.36
N PRO A 167 -4.50 -11.55 -19.06
CA PRO A 167 -5.54 -12.43 -19.58
C PRO A 167 -6.93 -12.03 -19.04
N THR A 168 -7.99 -12.47 -19.71
CA THR A 168 -9.38 -12.12 -19.37
C THR A 168 -9.80 -12.51 -17.94
N PHE A 169 -9.18 -13.54 -17.40
CA PHE A 169 -9.40 -14.01 -16.02
C PHE A 169 -8.11 -13.87 -15.21
N VAL A 170 -7.56 -12.74 -15.11
CA VAL A 170 -6.31 -12.34 -14.44
C VAL A 170 -5.73 -13.28 -13.35
N CYS A 171 -6.53 -14.11 -12.71
CA CYS A 171 -6.11 -15.13 -11.71
C CYS A 171 -7.01 -16.37 -11.79
N ASN A 172 -6.62 -17.45 -11.09
CA ASN A 172 -7.38 -18.71 -11.11
C ASN A 172 -8.74 -18.58 -10.43
N GLU A 173 -8.83 -17.78 -9.38
CA GLU A 173 -10.06 -17.51 -8.63
C GLU A 173 -11.13 -16.82 -9.48
N ALA A 174 -10.72 -16.08 -10.50
CA ALA A 174 -11.64 -15.45 -11.45
C ALA A 174 -12.23 -16.40 -12.51
N LYS A 175 -11.88 -17.69 -12.48
CA LYS A 175 -12.43 -18.71 -13.40
C LYS A 175 -13.72 -19.35 -12.91
N SER A 176 -14.10 -19.11 -11.66
CA SER A 176 -15.30 -19.70 -11.02
C SER A 176 -16.60 -19.05 -11.45
#